data_2bd3680f1e40649ac88fb6b9e433c49c
#
_entry.id   2bd3680f1e40649ac88fb6b9e433c49c
#
_cell.length_a   1.000
_cell.length_b   1.000
_cell.length_c   1.000
_cell.angle_alpha   90.00
_cell.angle_beta   90.00
_cell.angle_gamma   90.00
#
_symmetry.space_group_name_H-M   'P 1'
#
loop_
_entity.id
_entity.type
_entity.pdbx_description
1 polymer ?
#
loop_
_entity_poly.entity_id
_entity_poly.type
_entity_poly.pdbx_seq_one_letter_code
_entity_poly.pdbx_strand_id
1 'polypeptide(L)'
;DGDRSRLESRLGLWAMRRLPSRRWANAPRRDLALMGKPLHVFYGEKVVFVATAAVGVPLLSAIFSRTLPMPVAVPIGATLLAMFLAWFLPDGNLSDAAKKARVEFRRALGSYVDLVALERNAGGSGTRQALENAARVGETWPFRRIGDALARSRYSGDTAWDALHDLAADQGLTDLDDLADIMRLAGEEGSQVVDTLRDRSAELRHAILAEDQAQANIIGERMAIPSVLMAFTFVAILLIPALLRLAAT
;
A
#
# COMPACT_ATOMS: atom_id res chain seq x y z
N ASP A 1 21.94 -3.55 -5.99
CA ASP A 1 20.83 -2.71 -5.49
C ASP A 1 21.30 -1.44 -4.75
N GLY A 2 22.50 -1.46 -4.12
CA GLY A 2 23.00 -0.32 -3.34
C GLY A 2 23.36 0.95 -4.15
N ASP A 3 23.59 0.84 -5.43
CA ASP A 3 23.99 1.99 -6.27
C ASP A 3 22.77 2.74 -6.83
N ARG A 4 21.66 2.05 -7.08
CA ARG A 4 20.39 2.67 -7.48
C ARG A 4 19.80 3.51 -6.35
N SER A 5 19.82 3.00 -5.12
CA SER A 5 19.32 3.73 -3.94
C SER A 5 20.12 4.99 -3.62
N ARG A 6 21.43 5.01 -3.92
CA ARG A 6 22.29 6.20 -3.76
C ARG A 6 22.01 7.27 -4.81
N LEU A 7 21.75 6.89 -6.06
CA LEU A 7 21.38 7.82 -7.12
C LEU A 7 19.98 8.41 -6.88
N GLU A 8 19.03 7.59 -6.51
CA GLU A 8 17.68 8.01 -6.18
C GLU A 8 17.65 8.99 -5.00
N SER A 9 18.46 8.75 -3.97
CA SER A 9 18.56 9.66 -2.82
C SER A 9 19.20 11.01 -3.18
N ARG A 10 20.24 11.03 -4.02
CA ARG A 10 20.92 12.27 -4.48
C ARG A 10 20.01 13.08 -5.41
N LEU A 11 19.33 12.43 -6.34
CA LEU A 11 18.37 13.06 -7.24
C LEU A 11 17.14 13.58 -6.47
N GLY A 12 16.67 12.84 -5.47
CA GLY A 12 15.59 13.27 -4.60
C GLY A 12 15.95 14.52 -3.79
N LEU A 13 17.15 14.61 -3.22
CA LEU A 13 17.62 15.79 -2.50
C LEU A 13 17.79 17.01 -3.42
N TRP A 14 18.24 16.81 -4.66
CA TRP A 14 18.31 17.85 -5.67
C TRP A 14 16.92 18.34 -6.07
N ALA A 15 15.99 17.43 -6.31
CA ALA A 15 14.61 17.76 -6.64
C ALA A 15 13.91 18.55 -5.51
N MET A 16 14.14 18.17 -4.25
CA MET A 16 13.61 18.87 -3.08
C MET A 16 14.10 20.33 -2.98
N ARG A 17 15.28 20.66 -3.46
CA ARG A 17 15.84 22.02 -3.46
C ARG A 17 15.28 22.92 -4.57
N ARG A 18 14.79 22.35 -5.67
CA ARG A 18 14.36 23.08 -6.87
C ARG A 18 12.85 23.20 -7.04
N LEU A 19 12.08 22.31 -6.43
CA LEU A 19 10.62 22.31 -6.55
C LEU A 19 9.96 23.12 -5.41
N PRO A 20 8.96 23.97 -5.68
CA PRO A 20 8.32 24.80 -4.66
C PRO A 20 7.54 23.97 -3.65
N SER A 21 7.68 24.30 -2.38
CA SER A 21 7.15 23.59 -1.21
C SER A 21 5.64 23.30 -1.22
N ARG A 22 4.84 24.05 -1.98
CA ARG A 22 3.39 23.84 -2.11
C ARG A 22 2.99 22.50 -2.75
N ARG A 23 3.85 21.93 -3.61
CA ARG A 23 3.58 20.62 -4.25
C ARG A 23 3.85 19.42 -3.32
N TRP A 24 4.59 19.65 -2.23
CA TRP A 24 4.93 18.63 -1.24
C TRP A 24 3.83 18.43 -0.18
N ALA A 25 2.90 19.39 -0.08
CA ALA A 25 1.81 19.34 0.91
C ALA A 25 0.84 18.16 0.67
N ASN A 26 0.72 17.69 -0.57
CA ASN A 26 -0.15 16.57 -0.95
C ASN A 26 0.58 15.22 -1.02
N ALA A 27 1.80 15.13 -0.47
CA ALA A 27 2.48 13.85 -0.40
C ALA A 27 1.70 12.89 0.53
N PRO A 28 1.50 11.64 0.16
CA PRO A 28 0.82 10.65 0.99
C PRO A 28 1.73 10.21 2.16
N ARG A 29 1.91 11.12 3.14
CA ARG A 29 2.85 10.94 4.26
C ARG A 29 2.55 9.68 5.07
N ARG A 30 1.27 9.37 5.30
CA ARG A 30 0.84 8.17 6.01
C ARG A 30 1.25 6.89 5.28
N ASP A 31 1.09 6.86 3.95
CA ASP A 31 1.47 5.71 3.14
C ASP A 31 3.00 5.52 3.11
N LEU A 32 3.74 6.63 3.05
CA LEU A 32 5.21 6.61 3.12
C LEU A 32 5.71 6.18 4.49
N ALA A 33 5.08 6.65 5.58
CA ALA A 33 5.40 6.25 6.94
C ALA A 33 5.15 4.75 7.16
N LEU A 34 4.02 4.25 6.66
CA LEU A 34 3.67 2.82 6.71
C LEU A 34 4.71 1.96 6.00
N MET A 35 5.15 2.38 4.81
CA MET A 35 6.16 1.66 4.02
C MET A 35 7.60 1.88 4.51
N GLY A 36 7.82 2.78 5.48
CA GLY A 36 9.16 3.16 5.94
C GLY A 36 10.02 3.84 4.87
N LYS A 37 9.39 4.38 3.81
CA LYS A 37 10.09 5.07 2.72
C LYS A 37 10.26 6.55 3.05
N PRO A 38 11.48 7.10 3.09
CA PRO A 38 11.69 8.51 3.28
C PRO A 38 11.23 9.30 2.05
N LEU A 39 10.72 10.51 2.29
CA LEU A 39 10.13 11.38 1.27
C LEU A 39 11.06 11.65 0.08
N HIS A 40 12.37 11.80 0.34
CA HIS A 40 13.35 12.07 -0.71
C HIS A 40 13.53 10.89 -1.69
N VAL A 41 13.41 9.65 -1.22
CA VAL A 41 13.49 8.46 -2.08
C VAL A 41 12.28 8.38 -3.00
N PHE A 42 11.08 8.66 -2.50
CA PHE A 42 9.86 8.68 -3.29
C PHE A 42 9.90 9.70 -4.44
N TYR A 43 10.39 10.91 -4.16
CA TYR A 43 10.55 11.90 -5.23
C TYR A 43 11.72 11.58 -6.17
N GLY A 44 12.76 10.91 -5.68
CA GLY A 44 13.82 10.35 -6.51
C GLY A 44 13.28 9.34 -7.53
N GLU A 45 12.42 8.43 -7.09
CA GLU A 45 11.72 7.48 -7.97
C GLU A 45 10.93 8.22 -9.07
N LYS A 46 10.16 9.27 -8.72
CA LYS A 46 9.42 10.09 -9.71
C LYS A 46 10.31 10.71 -10.77
N VAL A 47 11.43 11.30 -10.34
CA VAL A 47 12.40 11.91 -11.27
C VAL A 47 13.01 10.86 -12.20
N VAL A 48 13.34 9.70 -11.69
CA VAL A 48 13.88 8.59 -12.50
C VAL A 48 12.86 8.11 -13.53
N PHE A 49 11.59 7.92 -13.15
CA PHE A 49 10.54 7.53 -14.09
C PHE A 49 10.34 8.56 -15.21
N VAL A 50 10.29 9.84 -14.87
CA VAL A 50 10.18 10.92 -15.86
C VAL A 50 11.41 11.00 -16.75
N ALA A 51 12.61 10.89 -16.20
CA ALA A 51 13.86 10.90 -16.97
C ALA A 51 13.92 9.70 -17.94
N THR A 52 13.51 8.52 -17.49
CA THR A 52 13.45 7.32 -18.34
C THR A 52 12.44 7.50 -19.48
N ALA A 53 11.29 8.11 -19.22
CA ALA A 53 10.30 8.43 -20.26
C ALA A 53 10.84 9.49 -21.24
N ALA A 54 11.52 10.52 -20.73
CA ALA A 54 12.06 11.61 -21.54
C ALA A 54 13.19 11.17 -22.50
N VAL A 55 13.93 10.13 -22.14
CA VAL A 55 15.01 9.57 -22.98
C VAL A 55 14.51 8.40 -23.82
N GLY A 56 13.74 7.49 -23.19
CA GLY A 56 13.30 6.23 -23.81
C GLY A 56 12.33 6.44 -24.97
N VAL A 57 11.36 7.35 -24.82
CA VAL A 57 10.35 7.57 -25.87
C VAL A 57 10.94 8.21 -27.13
N PRO A 58 11.79 9.27 -27.07
CA PRO A 58 12.45 9.78 -28.25
C PRO A 58 13.39 8.78 -28.91
N LEU A 59 14.12 7.97 -28.12
CA LEU A 59 15.00 6.95 -28.65
C LEU A 59 14.22 5.88 -29.44
N LEU A 60 13.12 5.40 -28.89
CA LEU A 60 12.22 4.46 -29.56
C LEU A 60 11.62 5.10 -30.82
N SER A 61 11.16 6.35 -30.74
CA SER A 61 10.58 7.04 -31.89
C SER A 61 11.59 7.25 -33.02
N ALA A 62 12.87 7.52 -32.68
CA ALA A 62 13.94 7.64 -33.67
C ALA A 62 14.24 6.31 -34.40
N ILE A 63 14.08 5.19 -33.72
CA ILE A 63 14.19 3.85 -34.33
C ILE A 63 13.00 3.60 -35.28
N PHE A 64 11.78 3.91 -34.83
CA PHE A 64 10.57 3.71 -35.63
C PHE A 64 10.45 4.67 -36.82
N SER A 65 10.98 5.90 -36.74
CA SER A 65 10.96 6.86 -37.84
C SER A 65 11.79 6.42 -39.07
N ARG A 66 12.68 5.44 -38.89
CA ARG A 66 13.42 4.84 -40.01
C ARG A 66 12.56 3.91 -40.86
N THR A 67 11.50 3.35 -40.27
CA THR A 67 10.59 2.40 -40.94
C THR A 67 9.28 3.03 -41.39
N LEU A 68 8.80 4.04 -40.68
CA LEU A 68 7.59 4.80 -40.99
C LEU A 68 7.90 6.30 -40.96
N PRO A 69 7.69 7.03 -42.10
CA PRO A 69 7.83 8.48 -42.10
C PRO A 69 6.69 9.11 -41.29
N MET A 70 6.98 9.46 -40.04
CA MET A 70 6.00 10.13 -39.15
C MET A 70 6.32 11.62 -39.05
N PRO A 71 5.31 12.51 -39.01
CA PRO A 71 5.51 13.93 -38.75
C PRO A 71 6.12 14.13 -37.38
N VAL A 72 7.07 15.06 -37.23
CA VAL A 72 7.84 15.33 -36.00
C VAL A 72 6.96 15.67 -34.78
N ALA A 73 5.74 16.14 -35.02
CA ALA A 73 4.76 16.43 -33.97
C ALA A 73 4.34 15.17 -33.17
N VAL A 74 4.32 13.98 -33.78
CA VAL A 74 3.89 12.73 -33.13
C VAL A 74 4.88 12.28 -32.04
N PRO A 75 6.20 12.19 -32.29
CA PRO A 75 7.17 11.87 -31.25
C PRO A 75 7.20 12.87 -30.08
N ILE A 76 7.05 14.17 -30.38
CA ILE A 76 7.02 15.20 -29.35
C ILE A 76 5.78 15.06 -28.46
N GLY A 77 4.60 14.89 -29.06
CA GLY A 77 3.36 14.67 -28.34
C GLY A 77 3.38 13.38 -27.48
N ALA A 78 3.90 12.29 -28.05
CA ALA A 78 4.07 11.03 -27.34
C ALA A 78 5.02 11.15 -26.14
N THR A 79 6.12 11.89 -26.30
CA THR A 79 7.09 12.12 -25.21
C THR A 79 6.48 12.92 -24.08
N LEU A 80 5.77 14.01 -24.39
CA LEU A 80 5.09 14.83 -23.38
C LEU A 80 4.01 14.03 -22.63
N LEU A 81 3.21 13.25 -23.36
CA LEU A 81 2.21 12.39 -22.76
C LEU A 81 2.85 11.31 -21.86
N ALA A 82 3.92 10.68 -22.32
CA ALA A 82 4.63 9.67 -21.55
C ALA A 82 5.26 10.25 -20.27
N MET A 83 5.85 11.44 -20.32
CA MET A 83 6.36 12.15 -19.15
C MET A 83 5.24 12.48 -18.15
N PHE A 84 4.09 12.91 -18.64
CA PHE A 84 2.92 13.18 -17.82
C PHE A 84 2.43 11.91 -17.11
N LEU A 85 2.26 10.81 -17.84
CA LEU A 85 1.86 9.53 -17.26
C LEU A 85 2.92 8.99 -16.29
N ALA A 86 4.20 9.10 -16.63
CA ALA A 86 5.30 8.65 -15.78
C ALA A 86 5.36 9.37 -14.42
N TRP A 87 4.84 10.60 -14.36
CA TRP A 87 4.73 11.35 -13.11
C TRP A 87 3.70 10.77 -12.13
N PHE A 88 2.61 10.17 -12.63
CA PHE A 88 1.53 9.61 -11.82
C PHE A 88 1.75 8.12 -11.45
N LEU A 89 2.54 7.39 -12.21
CA LEU A 89 2.81 5.96 -11.98
C LEU A 89 3.29 5.63 -10.56
N PRO A 90 4.26 6.36 -9.97
CA PRO A 90 4.73 6.06 -8.62
C PRO A 90 3.68 6.29 -7.53
N ASP A 91 2.73 7.23 -7.74
CA ASP A 91 1.64 7.49 -6.79
C ASP A 91 0.67 6.30 -6.71
N GLY A 92 0.31 5.73 -7.87
CA GLY A 92 -0.53 4.53 -7.93
C GLY A 92 0.14 3.32 -7.26
N ASN A 93 1.39 3.07 -7.59
CA ASN A 93 2.16 1.97 -7.01
C ASN A 93 2.31 2.09 -5.49
N LEU A 94 2.54 3.31 -4.96
CA LEU A 94 2.64 3.56 -3.53
C LEU A 94 1.30 3.30 -2.83
N SER A 95 0.20 3.82 -3.38
CA SER A 95 -1.15 3.63 -2.83
C SER A 95 -1.53 2.15 -2.75
N ASP A 96 -1.26 1.39 -3.81
CA ASP A 96 -1.58 -0.04 -3.84
C ASP A 96 -0.67 -0.85 -2.88
N ALA A 97 0.61 -0.50 -2.78
CA ALA A 97 1.51 -1.10 -1.82
C ALA A 97 1.08 -0.79 -0.37
N ALA A 98 0.67 0.46 -0.09
CA ALA A 98 0.19 0.86 1.23
C ALA A 98 -1.12 0.14 1.60
N LYS A 99 -2.06 -0.04 0.65
CA LYS A 99 -3.28 -0.84 0.88
C LYS A 99 -2.95 -2.28 1.27
N LYS A 100 -2.04 -2.93 0.53
CA LYS A 100 -1.59 -4.30 0.86
C LYS A 100 -0.93 -4.37 2.23
N ALA A 101 -0.08 -3.40 2.57
CA ALA A 101 0.57 -3.33 3.87
C ALA A 101 -0.44 -3.13 5.01
N ARG A 102 -1.50 -2.33 4.82
CA ARG A 102 -2.58 -2.20 5.83
C ARG A 102 -3.33 -3.51 6.05
N VAL A 103 -3.65 -4.25 4.98
CA VAL A 103 -4.30 -5.57 5.10
C VAL A 103 -3.39 -6.56 5.85
N GLU A 104 -2.10 -6.58 5.52
CA GLU A 104 -1.12 -7.42 6.22
C GLU A 104 -1.00 -7.03 7.71
N PHE A 105 -0.95 -5.72 8.00
CA PHE A 105 -0.93 -5.23 9.38
C PHE A 105 -2.19 -5.65 10.14
N ARG A 106 -3.38 -5.51 9.57
CA ARG A 106 -4.64 -5.92 10.18
C ARG A 106 -4.67 -7.42 10.50
N ARG A 107 -4.17 -8.26 9.58
CA ARG A 107 -4.05 -9.71 9.83
C ARG A 107 -3.11 -10.02 11.01
N ALA A 108 -1.96 -9.37 11.04
CA ALA A 108 -1.01 -9.53 12.14
C ALA A 108 -1.56 -8.98 13.46
N LEU A 109 -2.33 -7.87 13.42
CA LEU A 109 -2.98 -7.29 14.58
C LEU A 109 -3.98 -8.25 15.22
N GLY A 110 -4.77 -8.98 14.44
CA GLY A 110 -5.66 -10.03 14.97
C GLY A 110 -4.90 -11.07 15.80
N SER A 111 -3.79 -11.60 15.26
CA SER A 111 -2.94 -12.53 16.00
C SER A 111 -2.27 -11.89 17.22
N TYR A 112 -1.88 -10.62 17.13
CA TYR A 112 -1.32 -9.87 18.25
C TYR A 112 -2.31 -9.71 19.39
N VAL A 113 -3.57 -9.35 19.09
CA VAL A 113 -4.65 -9.22 20.08
C VAL A 113 -4.92 -10.55 20.79
N ASP A 114 -4.92 -11.67 20.06
CA ASP A 114 -5.06 -13.01 20.66
C ASP A 114 -3.93 -13.32 21.63
N LEU A 115 -2.68 -12.99 21.26
CA LEU A 115 -1.51 -13.18 22.13
C LEU A 115 -1.59 -12.31 23.38
N VAL A 116 -2.02 -11.05 23.25
CA VAL A 116 -2.23 -10.16 24.41
C VAL A 116 -3.31 -10.71 25.32
N ALA A 117 -4.42 -11.21 24.77
CA ALA A 117 -5.48 -11.83 25.56
C ALA A 117 -5.00 -13.09 26.29
N LEU A 118 -4.16 -13.90 25.64
CA LEU A 118 -3.56 -15.10 26.24
C LEU A 118 -2.62 -14.74 27.42
N GLU A 119 -1.72 -13.76 27.22
CA GLU A 119 -0.80 -13.25 28.24
C GLU A 119 -1.55 -12.68 29.46
N ARG A 120 -2.65 -11.98 29.22
CA ARG A 120 -3.52 -11.46 30.30
C ARG A 120 -4.22 -12.58 31.08
N ASN A 121 -4.69 -13.62 30.40
CA ASN A 121 -5.33 -14.77 31.02
C ASN A 121 -4.36 -15.64 31.84
N ALA A 122 -3.10 -15.69 31.48
CA ALA A 122 -2.08 -16.43 32.22
C ALA A 122 -1.81 -15.85 33.63
N GLY A 123 -2.40 -14.70 33.97
CA GLY A 123 -2.57 -14.22 35.34
C GLY A 123 -1.32 -13.61 35.99
N GLY A 124 -0.23 -13.40 35.25
CA GLY A 124 1.02 -12.90 35.85
C GLY A 124 1.48 -11.53 35.37
N SER A 125 0.98 -11.04 34.24
CA SER A 125 1.50 -9.84 33.60
C SER A 125 0.53 -8.66 33.66
N GLY A 126 1.05 -7.48 34.01
CA GLY A 126 0.35 -6.22 33.86
C GLY A 126 0.08 -5.91 32.38
N THR A 127 -0.87 -5.01 32.09
CA THR A 127 -1.29 -4.67 30.72
C THR A 127 -0.10 -4.32 29.81
N ARG A 128 0.82 -3.47 30.27
CA ARG A 128 2.06 -3.12 29.53
C ARG A 128 2.91 -4.36 29.23
N GLN A 129 3.12 -5.22 30.22
CA GLN A 129 3.95 -6.42 30.06
C GLN A 129 3.34 -7.41 29.06
N ALA A 130 2.03 -7.57 29.09
CA ALA A 130 1.32 -8.42 28.12
C ALA A 130 1.49 -7.91 26.69
N LEU A 131 1.34 -6.59 26.45
CA LEU A 131 1.59 -5.97 25.15
C LEU A 131 3.02 -6.20 24.66
N GLU A 132 4.02 -5.99 25.53
CA GLU A 132 5.43 -6.17 25.17
C GLU A 132 5.80 -7.64 24.94
N ASN A 133 5.27 -8.57 25.73
CA ASN A 133 5.48 -10.00 25.54
C ASN A 133 4.88 -10.45 24.21
N ALA A 134 3.64 -10.09 23.93
CA ALA A 134 2.98 -10.41 22.67
C ALA A 134 3.76 -9.87 21.46
N ALA A 135 4.29 -8.64 21.53
CA ALA A 135 5.09 -8.06 20.46
C ALA A 135 6.39 -8.81 20.17
N ARG A 136 6.95 -9.52 21.17
CA ARG A 136 8.19 -10.32 21.01
C ARG A 136 7.98 -11.68 20.38
N VAL A 137 6.76 -12.22 20.41
CA VAL A 137 6.45 -13.55 19.88
C VAL A 137 6.46 -13.55 18.35
N GLY A 138 5.98 -12.49 17.72
CA GLY A 138 5.87 -12.42 16.27
C GLY A 138 7.13 -11.86 15.60
N GLU A 139 7.55 -12.49 14.49
CA GLU A 139 8.73 -12.08 13.72
C GLU A 139 8.40 -11.15 12.55
N THR A 140 7.10 -10.96 12.24
CA THR A 140 6.67 -10.15 11.10
C THR A 140 6.88 -8.66 11.35
N TRP A 141 6.92 -7.88 10.28
CA TRP A 141 7.18 -6.44 10.38
C TRP A 141 6.16 -5.65 11.24
N PRO A 142 4.85 -6.01 11.29
CA PRO A 142 3.90 -5.34 12.18
C PRO A 142 4.25 -5.53 13.66
N PHE A 143 4.61 -6.76 14.07
CA PHE A 143 5.01 -7.05 15.44
C PHE A 143 6.26 -6.26 15.85
N ARG A 144 7.26 -6.20 14.96
CA ARG A 144 8.46 -5.37 15.20
C ARG A 144 8.11 -3.89 15.35
N ARG A 145 7.22 -3.34 14.52
CA ARG A 145 6.76 -1.94 14.63
C ARG A 145 6.09 -1.64 15.95
N ILE A 146 5.19 -2.52 16.38
CA ILE A 146 4.52 -2.41 17.68
C ILE A 146 5.56 -2.49 18.80
N GLY A 147 6.46 -3.48 18.77
CA GLY A 147 7.52 -3.65 19.74
C GLY A 147 8.45 -2.43 19.85
N ASP A 148 8.84 -1.85 18.71
CA ASP A 148 9.67 -0.64 18.67
C ASP A 148 8.94 0.58 19.26
N ALA A 149 7.63 0.73 19.02
CA ALA A 149 6.83 1.80 19.60
C ALA A 149 6.75 1.65 21.13
N LEU A 150 6.44 0.44 21.62
CA LEU A 150 6.40 0.12 23.05
C LEU A 150 7.77 0.30 23.72
N ALA A 151 8.85 -0.08 23.06
CA ALA A 151 10.20 0.11 23.59
C ALA A 151 10.54 1.61 23.71
N ARG A 152 10.19 2.43 22.71
CA ARG A 152 10.42 3.88 22.78
C ARG A 152 9.64 4.55 23.91
N SER A 153 8.39 4.14 24.16
CA SER A 153 7.58 4.73 25.23
C SER A 153 8.16 4.53 26.64
N ARG A 154 9.01 3.52 26.83
CA ARG A 154 9.74 3.35 28.09
C ARG A 154 10.75 4.46 28.36
N TYR A 155 11.35 5.02 27.30
CA TYR A 155 12.35 6.08 27.43
C TYR A 155 11.72 7.48 27.46
N SER A 156 10.58 7.68 26.79
CA SER A 156 9.85 8.96 26.79
C SER A 156 9.00 9.16 28.05
N GLY A 157 8.69 8.08 28.76
CA GLY A 157 7.79 8.13 29.92
C GLY A 157 6.30 8.05 29.57
N ASP A 158 5.98 7.84 28.29
CA ASP A 158 4.62 7.70 27.81
C ASP A 158 4.03 6.34 28.19
N THR A 159 2.70 6.26 28.21
CA THR A 159 2.03 4.98 28.43
C THR A 159 2.16 4.07 27.21
N ALA A 160 1.93 2.77 27.39
CA ALA A 160 1.98 1.83 26.28
C ALA A 160 0.89 2.10 25.24
N TRP A 161 -0.30 2.48 25.68
CA TRP A 161 -1.42 2.82 24.81
C TRP A 161 -1.22 4.13 24.06
N ASP A 162 -0.62 5.16 24.68
CA ASP A 162 -0.27 6.41 23.99
C ASP A 162 0.70 6.14 22.83
N ALA A 163 1.70 5.27 23.04
CA ALA A 163 2.63 4.88 22.00
C ALA A 163 1.97 4.12 20.84
N LEU A 164 0.95 3.29 21.13
CA LEU A 164 0.16 2.61 20.10
C LEU A 164 -0.73 3.59 19.35
N HIS A 165 -1.34 4.55 20.05
CA HIS A 165 -2.14 5.63 19.47
C HIS A 165 -1.31 6.50 18.51
N ASP A 166 -0.13 6.93 18.94
CA ASP A 166 0.80 7.70 18.10
C ASP A 166 1.22 6.92 16.84
N LEU A 167 1.54 5.63 17.00
CA LEU A 167 1.87 4.75 15.88
C LEU A 167 0.69 4.61 14.90
N ALA A 168 -0.52 4.48 15.43
CA ALA A 168 -1.75 4.38 14.63
C ALA A 168 -2.01 5.67 13.85
N ALA A 169 -1.89 6.83 14.49
CA ALA A 169 -2.07 8.15 13.88
C ALA A 169 -1.06 8.43 12.76
N ASP A 170 0.22 8.11 13.00
CA ASP A 170 1.31 8.32 12.05
C ASP A 170 1.14 7.48 10.78
N GLN A 171 0.64 6.26 10.90
CA GLN A 171 0.54 5.30 9.79
C GLN A 171 -0.89 5.15 9.23
N GLY A 172 -1.88 5.77 9.87
CA GLY A 172 -3.29 5.68 9.48
C GLY A 172 -3.86 4.27 9.68
N LEU A 173 -3.62 3.67 10.86
CA LEU A 173 -4.02 2.31 11.24
C LEU A 173 -5.16 2.37 12.26
N THR A 174 -6.40 2.54 11.80
CA THR A 174 -7.59 2.70 12.67
C THR A 174 -7.78 1.52 13.63
N ASP A 175 -7.56 0.28 13.16
CA ASP A 175 -7.74 -0.90 14.00
C ASP A 175 -6.73 -0.96 15.18
N LEU A 176 -5.53 -0.37 15.01
CA LEU A 176 -4.54 -0.25 16.08
C LEU A 176 -4.92 0.85 17.07
N ASP A 177 -5.55 1.91 16.59
CA ASP A 177 -6.08 3.00 17.38
C ASP A 177 -7.18 2.50 18.34
N ASP A 178 -8.13 1.75 17.80
CA ASP A 178 -9.19 1.10 18.57
C ASP A 178 -8.61 0.16 19.66
N LEU A 179 -7.56 -0.59 19.32
CA LEU A 179 -6.85 -1.43 20.30
C LEU A 179 -6.21 -0.60 21.41
N ALA A 180 -5.60 0.53 21.08
CA ALA A 180 -4.99 1.43 22.06
C ALA A 180 -6.04 1.96 23.05
N ASP A 181 -7.22 2.35 22.56
CA ASP A 181 -8.35 2.78 23.38
C ASP A 181 -8.85 1.67 24.32
N ILE A 182 -9.02 0.44 23.81
CA ILE A 182 -9.40 -0.72 24.62
C ILE A 182 -8.36 -0.96 25.72
N MET A 183 -7.06 -0.87 25.39
CA MET A 183 -5.99 -1.08 26.35
C MET A 183 -5.89 0.03 27.40
N ARG A 184 -6.21 1.27 27.04
CA ARG A 184 -6.31 2.37 28.00
C ARG A 184 -7.40 2.12 29.03
N LEU A 185 -8.60 1.80 28.58
CA LEU A 185 -9.72 1.42 29.46
C LEU A 185 -9.37 0.22 30.34
N ALA A 186 -8.66 -0.75 29.77
CA ALA A 186 -8.16 -1.93 30.48
C ALA A 186 -7.20 -1.64 31.61
N GLY A 187 -6.33 -0.66 31.41
CA GLY A 187 -5.37 -0.22 32.42
C GLY A 187 -6.05 0.45 33.62
N GLU A 188 -7.17 1.11 33.37
CA GLU A 188 -7.94 1.84 34.37
C GLU A 188 -8.97 0.95 35.12
N GLU A 189 -9.62 0.00 34.45
CA GLU A 189 -10.77 -0.76 34.98
C GLU A 189 -10.53 -2.26 35.27
N GLY A 190 -9.42 -2.80 34.89
CA GLY A 190 -8.79 -4.05 35.43
C GLY A 190 -9.29 -5.40 34.92
N SER A 191 -10.52 -5.79 34.79
CA SER A 191 -10.87 -7.23 34.64
C SER A 191 -11.75 -7.65 33.43
N GLN A 192 -12.52 -6.78 32.83
CA GLN A 192 -13.43 -7.16 31.73
C GLN A 192 -12.81 -7.12 30.32
N VAL A 193 -11.54 -6.81 30.20
CA VAL A 193 -10.87 -6.52 28.95
C VAL A 193 -10.59 -7.74 28.09
N VAL A 194 -10.43 -8.90 28.69
CA VAL A 194 -10.13 -10.14 27.96
C VAL A 194 -11.25 -10.51 27.01
N ASP A 195 -12.51 -10.36 27.43
CA ASP A 195 -13.66 -10.68 26.60
C ASP A 195 -13.78 -9.65 25.45
N THR A 196 -13.60 -8.36 25.75
CA THR A 196 -13.58 -7.31 24.73
C THR A 196 -12.47 -7.53 23.69
N LEU A 197 -11.28 -7.98 24.10
CA LEU A 197 -10.18 -8.32 23.19
C LEU A 197 -10.51 -9.52 22.29
N ARG A 198 -11.18 -10.55 22.83
CA ARG A 198 -11.63 -11.69 22.05
C ARG A 198 -12.68 -11.31 21.01
N ASP A 199 -13.64 -10.48 21.41
CA ASP A 199 -14.67 -9.98 20.51
C ASP A 199 -14.05 -9.16 19.38
N ARG A 200 -13.08 -8.29 19.69
CA ARG A 200 -12.36 -7.49 18.70
C ARG A 200 -11.51 -8.35 17.75
N SER A 201 -10.84 -9.39 18.28
CA SER A 201 -10.12 -10.35 17.43
C SER A 201 -11.05 -11.09 16.47
N ALA A 202 -12.23 -11.51 16.93
CA ALA A 202 -13.23 -12.16 16.09
C ALA A 202 -13.75 -11.21 15.00
N GLU A 203 -14.05 -9.96 15.33
CA GLU A 203 -14.47 -8.92 14.39
C GLU A 203 -13.41 -8.68 13.30
N LEU A 204 -12.14 -8.54 13.67
CA LEU A 204 -11.03 -8.38 12.71
C LEU A 204 -10.93 -9.57 11.75
N ARG A 205 -11.11 -10.80 12.24
CA ARG A 205 -11.13 -11.99 11.38
C ARG A 205 -12.31 -11.99 10.40
N HIS A 206 -13.50 -11.62 10.86
CA HIS A 206 -14.67 -11.51 10.00
C HIS A 206 -14.50 -10.42 8.93
N ALA A 207 -13.92 -9.27 9.29
CA ALA A 207 -13.62 -8.20 8.35
C ALA A 207 -12.62 -8.64 7.27
N ILE A 208 -11.55 -9.37 7.66
CA ILE A 208 -10.57 -9.91 6.71
C ILE A 208 -11.21 -10.94 5.77
N LEU A 209 -12.03 -11.85 6.29
CA LEU A 209 -12.73 -12.84 5.46
C LEU A 209 -13.67 -12.18 4.46
N ALA A 210 -14.40 -11.13 4.88
CA ALA A 210 -15.27 -10.38 3.99
C ALA A 210 -14.48 -9.65 2.90
N GLU A 211 -13.31 -9.08 3.22
CA GLU A 211 -12.43 -8.43 2.26
C GLU A 211 -11.81 -9.44 1.28
N ASP A 212 -11.36 -10.60 1.75
CA ASP A 212 -10.84 -11.67 0.90
C ASP A 212 -11.92 -12.21 -0.06
N GLN A 213 -13.16 -12.36 0.40
CA GLN A 213 -14.31 -12.74 -0.44
C GLN A 213 -14.62 -11.67 -1.49
N ALA A 214 -14.62 -10.39 -1.11
CA ALA A 214 -14.83 -9.30 -2.04
C ALA A 214 -13.74 -9.25 -3.13
N GLN A 215 -12.47 -9.45 -2.75
CA GLN A 215 -11.37 -9.54 -3.71
C GLN A 215 -11.50 -10.75 -4.65
N ALA A 216 -11.88 -11.91 -4.13
CA ALA A 216 -12.11 -13.10 -4.94
C ALA A 216 -13.23 -12.88 -5.97
N ASN A 217 -14.32 -12.21 -5.59
CA ASN A 217 -15.41 -11.87 -6.49
C ASN A 217 -14.97 -10.91 -7.60
N ILE A 218 -14.18 -9.87 -7.28
CA ILE A 218 -13.63 -8.93 -8.27
C ILE A 218 -12.71 -9.66 -9.27
N ILE A 219 -11.90 -10.60 -8.80
CA ILE A 219 -11.03 -11.40 -9.68
C ILE A 219 -11.88 -12.28 -10.58
N GLY A 220 -12.91 -12.94 -10.05
CA GLY A 220 -13.86 -13.75 -10.83
C GLY A 220 -14.58 -12.94 -11.91
N GLU A 221 -15.04 -11.75 -11.59
CA GLU A 221 -15.69 -10.85 -12.54
C GLU A 221 -14.71 -10.39 -13.65
N ARG A 222 -13.47 -10.05 -13.29
CA ARG A 222 -12.44 -9.68 -14.27
C ARG A 222 -12.05 -10.83 -15.20
N MET A 223 -12.13 -12.08 -14.75
CA MET A 223 -11.90 -13.26 -15.60
C MET A 223 -13.03 -13.50 -16.59
N ALA A 224 -14.24 -13.02 -16.32
CA ALA A 224 -15.36 -13.13 -17.25
C ALA A 224 -15.19 -12.24 -18.50
N ILE A 225 -14.55 -11.08 -18.38
CA ILE A 225 -14.36 -10.12 -19.47
C ILE A 225 -13.62 -10.73 -20.67
N PRO A 226 -12.45 -11.39 -20.52
CA PRO A 226 -11.76 -12.04 -21.64
C PRO A 226 -12.60 -13.15 -22.30
N SER A 227 -13.36 -13.91 -21.51
CA SER A 227 -14.19 -15.00 -22.00
C SER A 227 -15.33 -14.48 -22.88
N VAL A 228 -15.98 -13.39 -22.48
CA VAL A 228 -17.04 -12.72 -23.26
C VAL A 228 -16.46 -12.14 -24.54
N LEU A 229 -15.28 -11.51 -24.49
CA LEU A 229 -14.58 -10.97 -25.65
C LEU A 229 -14.22 -12.08 -26.66
N MET A 230 -13.74 -13.23 -26.18
CA MET A 230 -13.46 -14.40 -27.01
C MET A 230 -14.72 -14.93 -27.69
N ALA A 231 -15.82 -15.07 -26.94
CA ALA A 231 -17.09 -15.51 -27.49
C ALA A 231 -17.62 -14.54 -28.58
N PHE A 232 -17.53 -13.23 -28.30
CA PHE A 232 -17.93 -12.20 -29.27
C PHE A 232 -17.09 -12.21 -30.52
N THR A 233 -15.77 -12.37 -30.40
CA THR A 233 -14.84 -12.48 -31.54
C THR A 233 -15.16 -13.72 -32.37
N PHE A 234 -15.45 -14.86 -31.76
CA PHE A 234 -15.82 -16.09 -32.44
C PHE A 234 -17.12 -15.92 -33.22
N VAL A 235 -18.14 -15.34 -32.61
CA VAL A 235 -19.42 -15.05 -33.27
C VAL A 235 -19.22 -14.08 -34.44
N ALA A 236 -18.40 -13.04 -34.29
CA ALA A 236 -18.12 -12.06 -35.31
C ALA A 236 -17.43 -12.71 -36.55
N ILE A 237 -16.43 -13.58 -36.32
CA ILE A 237 -15.73 -14.30 -37.38
C ILE A 237 -16.70 -15.18 -38.19
N LEU A 238 -17.71 -15.73 -37.56
CA LEU A 238 -18.69 -16.62 -38.19
C LEU A 238 -19.79 -15.83 -38.91
N LEU A 239 -20.24 -14.73 -38.34
CA LEU A 239 -21.36 -13.94 -38.82
C LEU A 239 -20.98 -12.98 -39.93
N ILE A 240 -19.79 -12.35 -39.90
CA ILE A 240 -19.35 -11.36 -40.88
C ILE A 240 -19.28 -11.96 -42.29
N PRO A 241 -18.66 -13.13 -42.55
CA PRO A 241 -18.65 -13.71 -43.88
C PRO A 241 -20.04 -14.14 -44.40
N ALA A 242 -20.92 -14.58 -43.46
CA ALA A 242 -22.28 -14.96 -43.82
C ALA A 242 -23.11 -13.74 -44.26
N LEU A 243 -23.01 -12.63 -43.54
CA LEU A 243 -23.66 -11.36 -43.90
C LEU A 243 -23.13 -10.77 -45.20
N LEU A 244 -21.81 -10.83 -45.45
CA LEU A 244 -21.21 -10.35 -46.70
C LEU A 244 -21.68 -11.16 -47.91
N ARG A 245 -21.87 -12.47 -47.76
CA ARG A 245 -22.44 -13.30 -48.84
C ARG A 245 -23.91 -12.95 -49.13
N LEU A 246 -24.68 -12.67 -48.08
CA LEU A 246 -26.09 -12.29 -48.23
C LEU A 246 -26.26 -10.91 -48.89
N ALA A 247 -25.33 -9.98 -48.61
CA ALA A 247 -25.33 -8.63 -49.19
C ALA A 247 -24.80 -8.58 -50.65
N ALA A 248 -24.13 -9.64 -51.09
CA ALA A 248 -23.56 -9.75 -52.45
C ALA A 248 -24.47 -10.50 -53.45
N THR A 249 -25.62 -11.02 -52.98
CA THR A 249 -26.70 -11.60 -53.80
C THR A 249 -27.82 -10.60 -53.97
#